data_db68beb423f6bd57d6d7df0c4d4eb910
#
_entry.id   db68beb423f6bd57d6d7df0c4d4eb910
#
_cell.length_a   1.000
_cell.length_b   1.000
_cell.length_c   1.000
_cell.angle_alpha   90.00
_cell.angle_beta   90.00
_cell.angle_gamma   90.00
#
_symmetry.space_group_name_H-M   'P 1'
#
loop_
_entity.id
_entity.type
_entity.pdbx_description
1 polymer ?
#
loop_
_entity_poly.entity_id
_entity_poly.type
_entity_poly.pdbx_seq_one_letter_code
_entity_poly.pdbx_strand_id
1 'polypeptide(L)'
;LDTFICVVEAGSFSKAADKLYISPPAVIKQINSLENNLGVQLFARTHRGLVVTAAGESLYQDAKYMVNYSKEAIERAKKAGNDEDDVIRVGISPMTPPQVFVELWPRIQEQYPKVKFKLVPFENTPENAREILVNLGQNIDVIAGIFDETMLELRKCNGVELSREPFCVAVALHHRLAGKKVLTPEDLKGERLLMMRKGWSCYVDALRAELTKKYPEITIADFDFYNVDIFNRCENSNDMLLAIKSWESVHPLMKILPVEWDYKMPYGLLYAKDPSEKVEKLVRTVEGITK
;
A
#
# COMPACT_ATOMS: atom_id res chain seq x y z
N LEU A 1 -18.51 -11.92 14.76
CA LEU A 1 -17.54 -12.27 13.70
C LEU A 1 -16.43 -13.17 14.20
N ASP A 2 -15.89 -12.95 15.42
CA ASP A 2 -14.79 -13.78 15.98
C ASP A 2 -15.11 -15.28 15.95
N THR A 3 -16.34 -15.68 16.34
CA THR A 3 -16.76 -17.07 16.30
C THR A 3 -16.79 -17.64 14.89
N PHE A 4 -17.23 -16.84 13.93
CA PHE A 4 -17.24 -17.23 12.51
C PHE A 4 -15.83 -17.48 11.98
N ILE A 5 -14.90 -16.54 12.22
CA ILE A 5 -13.48 -16.67 11.86
C ILE A 5 -12.90 -17.94 12.49
N CYS A 6 -13.14 -18.16 13.79
CA CYS A 6 -12.63 -19.32 14.50
C CYS A 6 -13.17 -20.65 13.93
N VAL A 7 -14.43 -20.69 13.50
CA VAL A 7 -15.04 -21.89 12.86
C VAL A 7 -14.42 -22.17 11.50
N VAL A 8 -14.20 -21.13 10.69
CA VAL A 8 -13.52 -21.27 9.37
C VAL A 8 -12.12 -21.86 9.57
N GLU A 9 -11.34 -21.28 10.49
CA GLU A 9 -9.94 -21.71 10.75
C GLU A 9 -9.84 -23.09 11.41
N ALA A 10 -10.82 -23.46 12.25
CA ALA A 10 -10.85 -24.76 12.90
C ALA A 10 -11.41 -25.88 12.00
N GLY A 11 -12.18 -25.53 10.97
CA GLY A 11 -12.85 -26.47 10.06
C GLY A 11 -13.95 -27.31 10.75
N SER A 12 -14.33 -26.99 11.98
CA SER A 12 -15.30 -27.75 12.77
C SER A 12 -15.85 -26.93 13.93
N PHE A 13 -17.17 -27.03 14.16
CA PHE A 13 -17.80 -26.38 15.31
C PHE A 13 -17.25 -26.84 16.66
N SER A 14 -16.95 -28.14 16.81
CA SER A 14 -16.39 -28.68 18.05
C SER A 14 -14.98 -28.14 18.31
N LYS A 15 -14.11 -28.15 17.31
CA LYS A 15 -12.75 -27.60 17.45
C LYS A 15 -12.77 -26.10 17.72
N ALA A 16 -13.69 -25.35 17.10
CA ALA A 16 -13.86 -23.93 17.37
C ALA A 16 -14.37 -23.70 18.81
N ALA A 17 -15.29 -24.53 19.27
CA ALA A 17 -15.79 -24.48 20.65
C ALA A 17 -14.68 -24.68 21.68
N ASP A 18 -13.79 -25.65 21.45
CA ASP A 18 -12.62 -25.90 22.30
C ASP A 18 -11.70 -24.66 22.34
N LYS A 19 -11.40 -24.06 21.16
CA LYS A 19 -10.57 -22.85 21.06
C LYS A 19 -11.19 -21.63 21.75
N LEU A 20 -12.52 -21.51 21.69
CA LEU A 20 -13.26 -20.39 22.25
C LEU A 20 -13.65 -20.60 23.72
N TYR A 21 -13.36 -21.76 24.29
CA TYR A 21 -13.75 -22.15 25.66
C TYR A 21 -15.28 -22.04 25.90
N ILE A 22 -16.09 -22.42 24.90
CA ILE A 22 -17.55 -22.45 24.98
C ILE A 22 -18.08 -23.82 24.48
N SER A 23 -19.39 -24.08 24.70
CA SER A 23 -19.98 -25.33 24.20
C SER A 23 -20.22 -25.34 22.70
N PRO A 24 -20.13 -26.50 22.01
CA PRO A 24 -20.46 -26.59 20.59
C PRO A 24 -21.87 -26.08 20.23
N PRO A 25 -22.94 -26.33 21.03
CA PRO A 25 -24.23 -25.72 20.80
C PRO A 25 -24.23 -24.19 20.82
N ALA A 26 -23.39 -23.57 21.68
CA ALA A 26 -23.25 -22.12 21.73
C ALA A 26 -22.61 -21.56 20.44
N VAL A 27 -21.57 -22.22 19.91
CA VAL A 27 -20.96 -21.88 18.62
C VAL A 27 -21.99 -21.96 17.50
N ILE A 28 -22.73 -23.09 17.42
CA ILE A 28 -23.77 -23.30 16.39
C ILE A 28 -24.84 -22.19 16.49
N LYS A 29 -25.30 -21.86 17.70
CA LYS A 29 -26.28 -20.79 17.90
C LYS A 29 -25.77 -19.45 17.41
N GLN A 30 -24.50 -19.10 17.66
CA GLN A 30 -23.92 -17.84 17.19
C GLN A 30 -23.78 -17.79 15.67
N ILE A 31 -23.37 -18.91 15.03
CA ILE A 31 -23.28 -18.99 13.58
C ILE A 31 -24.67 -18.90 12.95
N ASN A 32 -25.66 -19.66 13.45
CA ASN A 32 -27.02 -19.58 12.93
C ASN A 32 -27.61 -18.15 13.06
N SER A 33 -27.32 -17.48 14.18
CA SER A 33 -27.74 -16.07 14.36
C SER A 33 -27.09 -15.15 13.33
N LEU A 34 -25.81 -15.33 13.04
CA LEU A 34 -25.11 -14.56 12.01
C LEU A 34 -25.70 -14.81 10.61
N GLU A 35 -25.88 -16.09 10.23
CA GLU A 35 -26.46 -16.48 8.96
C GLU A 35 -27.90 -15.93 8.77
N ASN A 36 -28.70 -15.99 9.83
CA ASN A 36 -30.07 -15.43 9.82
C ASN A 36 -30.06 -13.90 9.66
N ASN A 37 -29.15 -13.21 10.33
CA ASN A 37 -29.03 -11.75 10.20
C ASN A 37 -28.57 -11.31 8.82
N LEU A 38 -27.74 -12.10 8.17
CA LEU A 38 -27.22 -11.85 6.83
C LEU A 38 -28.13 -12.36 5.72
N GLY A 39 -29.04 -13.29 6.02
CA GLY A 39 -29.92 -13.94 5.06
C GLY A 39 -29.21 -14.92 4.11
N VAL A 40 -27.98 -15.34 4.46
CA VAL A 40 -27.18 -16.27 3.66
C VAL A 40 -26.54 -17.35 4.53
N GLN A 41 -26.31 -18.53 3.95
CA GLN A 41 -25.60 -19.61 4.61
C GLN A 41 -24.08 -19.42 4.40
N LEU A 42 -23.34 -19.41 5.49
CA LEU A 42 -21.87 -19.27 5.49
C LEU A 42 -21.17 -20.63 5.51
N PHE A 43 -21.88 -21.65 6.01
CA PHE A 43 -21.40 -23.02 6.08
C PHE A 43 -22.40 -24.01 5.47
N ALA A 44 -21.87 -25.06 4.83
CA ALA A 44 -22.63 -26.22 4.37
C ALA A 44 -22.14 -27.48 5.08
N ARG A 45 -23.09 -28.36 5.49
CA ARG A 45 -22.74 -29.68 6.01
C ARG A 45 -22.69 -30.67 4.84
N THR A 46 -21.59 -31.35 4.69
CA THR A 46 -21.39 -32.38 3.67
C THR A 46 -21.03 -33.70 4.32
N HIS A 47 -21.03 -34.79 3.54
CA HIS A 47 -20.54 -36.08 4.02
C HIS A 47 -19.09 -36.09 4.45
N ARG A 48 -18.30 -35.07 4.05
CA ARG A 48 -16.89 -34.86 4.40
C ARG A 48 -16.71 -33.92 5.59
N GLY A 49 -17.80 -33.41 6.17
CA GLY A 49 -17.77 -32.48 7.29
C GLY A 49 -18.29 -31.08 6.97
N LEU A 50 -17.85 -30.12 7.74
CA LEU A 50 -18.21 -28.70 7.58
C LEU A 50 -17.39 -28.06 6.46
N VAL A 51 -18.05 -27.38 5.52
CA VAL A 51 -17.43 -26.69 4.39
C VAL A 51 -17.91 -25.24 4.38
N VAL A 52 -17.01 -24.31 4.15
CA VAL A 52 -17.33 -22.88 3.97
C VAL A 52 -17.99 -22.69 2.60
N THR A 53 -19.06 -21.92 2.51
CA THR A 53 -19.74 -21.59 1.25
C THR A 53 -19.00 -20.44 0.54
N ALA A 54 -19.35 -20.15 -0.72
CA ALA A 54 -18.81 -18.97 -1.42
C ALA A 54 -19.13 -17.66 -0.68
N ALA A 55 -20.31 -17.54 -0.06
CA ALA A 55 -20.67 -16.41 0.79
C ALA A 55 -19.81 -16.37 2.07
N GLY A 56 -19.54 -17.53 2.66
CA GLY A 56 -18.65 -17.64 3.81
C GLY A 56 -17.21 -17.25 3.48
N GLU A 57 -16.69 -17.69 2.34
CA GLU A 57 -15.34 -17.35 1.90
C GLU A 57 -15.19 -15.84 1.66
N SER A 58 -16.18 -15.23 0.98
CA SER A 58 -16.21 -13.78 0.78
C SER A 58 -16.22 -13.02 2.12
N LEU A 59 -17.12 -13.41 3.04
CA LEU A 59 -17.21 -12.77 4.35
C LEU A 59 -15.96 -12.98 5.21
N TYR A 60 -15.24 -14.10 5.05
CA TYR A 60 -14.11 -14.44 5.91
C TYR A 60 -12.97 -13.42 5.84
N GLN A 61 -12.62 -12.98 4.63
CA GLN A 61 -11.57 -11.97 4.45
C GLN A 61 -11.98 -10.63 5.08
N ASP A 62 -13.22 -10.18 4.79
CA ASP A 62 -13.76 -8.94 5.34
C ASP A 62 -13.91 -9.02 6.87
N ALA A 63 -14.37 -10.15 7.40
CA ALA A 63 -14.54 -10.36 8.84
C ALA A 63 -13.21 -10.25 9.60
N LYS A 64 -12.12 -10.82 9.08
CA LYS A 64 -10.78 -10.67 9.66
C LYS A 64 -10.37 -9.20 9.74
N TYR A 65 -10.57 -8.49 8.64
CA TYR A 65 -10.27 -7.06 8.58
C TYR A 65 -11.09 -6.27 9.61
N MET A 66 -12.42 -6.45 9.64
CA MET A 66 -13.32 -5.76 10.57
C MET A 66 -12.96 -6.00 12.03
N VAL A 67 -12.66 -7.25 12.41
CA VAL A 67 -12.29 -7.61 13.80
C VAL A 67 -10.96 -6.96 14.17
N ASN A 68 -9.99 -6.99 13.27
CA ASN A 68 -8.69 -6.38 13.53
C ASN A 68 -8.81 -4.85 13.64
N TYR A 69 -9.52 -4.22 12.72
CA TYR A 69 -9.81 -2.79 12.75
C TYR A 69 -10.54 -2.36 14.05
N SER A 70 -11.53 -3.15 14.49
CA SER A 70 -12.24 -2.90 15.75
C SER A 70 -11.30 -2.94 16.96
N LYS A 71 -10.42 -3.95 17.04
CA LYS A 71 -9.40 -4.03 18.10
C LYS A 71 -8.48 -2.83 18.10
N GLU A 72 -7.99 -2.44 16.94
CA GLU A 72 -7.15 -1.25 16.79
C GLU A 72 -7.88 0.04 17.16
N ALA A 73 -9.17 0.17 16.80
CA ALA A 73 -10.00 1.32 17.17
C ALA A 73 -10.17 1.43 18.69
N ILE A 74 -10.41 0.30 19.36
CA ILE A 74 -10.51 0.27 20.84
C ILE A 74 -9.17 0.65 21.48
N GLU A 75 -8.05 0.12 20.97
CA GLU A 75 -6.72 0.49 21.48
C GLU A 75 -6.41 1.98 21.23
N ARG A 76 -6.83 2.55 20.09
CA ARG A 76 -6.74 4.00 19.87
C ARG A 76 -7.53 4.80 20.90
N ALA A 77 -8.76 4.39 21.17
CA ALA A 77 -9.60 5.07 22.16
C ALA A 77 -9.00 5.03 23.56
N LYS A 78 -8.40 3.89 23.96
CA LYS A 78 -7.68 3.75 25.23
C LYS A 78 -6.44 4.65 25.29
N LYS A 79 -5.72 4.79 24.18
CA LYS A 79 -4.49 5.59 24.09
C LYS A 79 -4.76 7.08 23.94
N ALA A 80 -5.91 7.49 23.44
CA ALA A 80 -6.30 8.90 23.37
C ALA A 80 -6.37 9.61 24.74
N GLY A 81 -6.36 8.83 25.83
CA GLY A 81 -6.27 9.35 27.20
C GLY A 81 -4.86 9.36 27.82
N ASN A 82 -3.83 8.85 27.10
CA ASN A 82 -2.45 8.80 27.58
C ASN A 82 -1.56 9.51 26.56
N ASP A 83 -0.97 10.63 26.95
CA ASP A 83 -0.05 11.46 26.15
C ASP A 83 1.19 10.66 25.65
N GLU A 84 1.07 10.03 24.48
CA GLU A 84 2.24 9.74 23.62
C GLU A 84 2.37 10.90 22.60
N ASP A 85 2.48 12.12 23.09
CA ASP A 85 2.37 13.36 22.29
C ASP A 85 3.38 13.46 21.13
N ASP A 86 4.51 12.80 21.23
CA ASP A 86 5.61 12.91 20.27
C ASP A 86 5.83 11.65 19.39
N VAL A 87 4.91 10.67 19.37
CA VAL A 87 5.04 9.47 18.51
C VAL A 87 4.38 9.70 17.16
N ILE A 88 5.15 9.71 16.07
CA ILE A 88 4.68 9.75 14.69
C ILE A 88 4.60 8.33 14.13
N ARG A 89 3.44 7.92 13.65
CA ARG A 89 3.20 6.62 13.02
C ARG A 89 3.42 6.73 11.52
N VAL A 90 4.46 6.07 11.03
CA VAL A 90 4.88 6.09 9.63
C VAL A 90 4.37 4.82 8.94
N GLY A 91 3.49 4.97 7.96
CA GLY A 91 3.01 3.85 7.16
C GLY A 91 4.08 3.35 6.20
N ILE A 92 4.30 2.03 6.18
CA ILE A 92 5.28 1.38 5.33
C ILE A 92 4.67 0.20 4.56
N SER A 93 5.07 0.07 3.32
CA SER A 93 4.78 -1.06 2.43
C SER A 93 5.91 -1.21 1.41
N PRO A 94 5.93 -2.26 0.58
CA PRO A 94 6.91 -2.36 -0.51
C PRO A 94 6.94 -1.12 -1.43
N MET A 95 5.78 -0.49 -1.68
CA MET A 95 5.70 0.72 -2.51
C MET A 95 5.97 2.03 -1.76
N THR A 96 6.04 1.99 -0.44
CA THR A 96 6.31 3.11 0.45
C THR A 96 7.43 2.76 1.43
N PRO A 97 8.66 2.51 0.92
CA PRO A 97 9.77 2.07 1.75
C PRO A 97 10.21 3.16 2.73
N PRO A 98 10.68 2.78 3.95
CA PRO A 98 11.02 3.75 5.00
C PRO A 98 12.35 4.48 4.79
N GLN A 99 13.11 4.18 3.74
CA GLN A 99 14.49 4.64 3.55
C GLN A 99 14.63 6.16 3.65
N VAL A 100 13.75 6.91 3.00
CA VAL A 100 13.78 8.39 3.05
C VAL A 100 13.63 8.91 4.48
N PHE A 101 12.77 8.27 5.28
CA PHE A 101 12.63 8.59 6.68
C PHE A 101 13.88 8.27 7.49
N VAL A 102 14.48 7.11 7.24
CA VAL A 102 15.70 6.68 7.94
C VAL A 102 16.85 7.64 7.67
N GLU A 103 16.98 8.12 6.45
CA GLU A 103 18.02 9.10 6.06
C GLU A 103 17.78 10.49 6.67
N LEU A 104 16.54 10.93 6.76
CA LEU A 104 16.19 12.23 7.35
C LEU A 104 16.11 12.21 8.89
N TRP A 105 15.96 11.03 9.49
CA TRP A 105 15.74 10.88 10.94
C TRP A 105 16.74 11.61 11.83
N PRO A 106 18.07 11.52 11.63
CA PRO A 106 19.02 12.24 12.47
C PRO A 106 18.80 13.76 12.42
N ARG A 107 18.58 14.32 11.22
CA ARG A 107 18.34 15.75 11.02
C ARG A 107 17.01 16.22 11.61
N ILE A 108 15.97 15.36 11.52
CA ILE A 108 14.67 15.63 12.16
C ILE A 108 14.87 15.66 13.67
N GLN A 109 15.59 14.70 14.24
CA GLN A 109 15.79 14.60 15.69
C GLN A 109 16.60 15.75 16.29
N GLU A 110 17.51 16.36 15.52
CA GLU A 110 18.22 17.58 15.92
C GLU A 110 17.26 18.76 16.16
N GLN A 111 16.23 18.91 15.32
CA GLN A 111 15.26 20.01 15.40
C GLN A 111 14.01 19.66 16.22
N TYR A 112 13.69 18.38 16.32
CA TYR A 112 12.58 17.85 17.09
C TYR A 112 13.05 16.69 17.99
N PRO A 113 13.80 16.96 19.07
CA PRO A 113 14.46 15.92 19.88
C PRO A 113 13.53 14.93 20.56
N LYS A 114 12.29 15.33 20.83
CA LYS A 114 11.29 14.45 21.48
C LYS A 114 10.60 13.50 20.53
N VAL A 115 10.68 13.74 19.21
CA VAL A 115 9.97 12.92 18.23
C VAL A 115 10.44 11.47 18.27
N LYS A 116 9.47 10.57 18.26
CA LYS A 116 9.66 9.12 18.10
C LYS A 116 8.92 8.67 16.86
N PHE A 117 9.48 7.72 16.13
CA PHE A 117 8.82 7.15 14.96
C PHE A 117 8.43 5.71 15.24
N LYS A 118 7.19 5.37 14.89
CA LYS A 118 6.67 4.00 14.90
C LYS A 118 6.36 3.60 13.47
N LEU A 119 7.07 2.62 12.94
CA LEU A 119 6.77 2.06 11.62
C LEU A 119 5.52 1.18 11.72
N VAL A 120 4.55 1.44 10.85
CA VAL A 120 3.27 0.72 10.79
C VAL A 120 3.16 0.05 9.42
N PRO A 121 3.42 -1.26 9.33
CA PRO A 121 3.29 -1.96 8.06
C PRO A 121 1.83 -2.06 7.65
N PHE A 122 1.58 -1.95 6.34
CA PHE A 122 0.27 -2.18 5.76
C PHE A 122 0.36 -2.96 4.45
N GLU A 123 -0.68 -3.69 4.15
CA GLU A 123 -0.81 -4.40 2.87
C GLU A 123 -1.17 -3.42 1.77
N ASN A 124 -0.38 -3.40 0.70
CA ASN A 124 -0.53 -2.47 -0.40
C ASN A 124 -1.50 -3.02 -1.46
N THR A 125 -2.79 -3.12 -1.10
CA THR A 125 -3.89 -3.36 -2.03
C THR A 125 -4.55 -2.04 -2.43
N PRO A 126 -5.30 -1.97 -3.56
CA PRO A 126 -6.00 -0.76 -3.97
C PRO A 126 -6.95 -0.22 -2.90
N GLU A 127 -7.66 -1.12 -2.21
CA GLU A 127 -8.63 -0.82 -1.16
C GLU A 127 -7.94 -0.25 0.08
N ASN A 128 -6.94 -0.97 0.60
CA ASN A 128 -6.19 -0.55 1.79
C ASN A 128 -5.43 0.76 1.57
N ALA A 129 -4.76 0.90 0.42
CA ALA A 129 -4.03 2.14 0.12
C ALA A 129 -4.97 3.35 0.05
N ARG A 130 -6.15 3.18 -0.55
CA ARG A 130 -7.15 4.24 -0.61
C ARG A 130 -7.69 4.58 0.77
N GLU A 131 -8.03 3.57 1.57
CA GLU A 131 -8.55 3.76 2.92
C GLU A 131 -7.54 4.46 3.83
N ILE A 132 -6.28 4.01 3.83
CA ILE A 132 -5.21 4.59 4.64
C ILE A 132 -5.00 6.06 4.29
N LEU A 133 -4.96 6.41 3.00
CA LEU A 133 -4.74 7.78 2.56
C LEU A 133 -5.88 8.71 2.91
N VAL A 134 -7.12 8.23 2.88
CA VAL A 134 -8.31 9.02 3.31
C VAL A 134 -8.36 9.18 4.83
N ASN A 135 -7.79 8.22 5.57
CA ASN A 135 -7.83 8.17 7.04
C ASN A 135 -6.46 8.45 7.69
N LEU A 136 -5.58 9.19 7.01
CA LEU A 136 -4.33 9.65 7.62
C LEU A 136 -4.62 10.45 8.89
N GLY A 137 -3.80 10.24 9.93
CA GLY A 137 -3.99 10.78 11.28
C GLY A 137 -4.72 9.81 12.23
N GLN A 138 -5.36 8.76 11.73
CA GLN A 138 -6.02 7.76 12.58
C GLN A 138 -5.06 6.65 13.01
N ASN A 139 -4.67 5.74 12.11
CA ASN A 139 -3.74 4.63 12.37
C ASN A 139 -2.31 4.94 11.93
N ILE A 140 -2.18 5.70 10.86
CA ILE A 140 -0.94 6.14 10.23
C ILE A 140 -1.00 7.66 10.16
N ASP A 141 0.04 8.31 10.64
CA ASP A 141 0.12 9.78 10.63
C ASP A 141 0.66 10.29 9.30
N VAL A 142 1.67 9.61 8.76
CA VAL A 142 2.36 9.99 7.51
C VAL A 142 2.78 8.78 6.69
N ILE A 143 2.86 8.96 5.38
CA ILE A 143 3.40 7.97 4.42
C ILE A 143 4.38 8.70 3.49
N ALA A 144 5.52 8.07 3.19
CA ALA A 144 6.41 8.56 2.15
C ALA A 144 6.04 7.97 0.79
N GLY A 145 5.92 8.80 -0.23
CA GLY A 145 5.56 8.32 -1.58
C GLY A 145 5.51 9.41 -2.63
N ILE A 146 5.25 8.98 -3.86
CA ILE A 146 5.04 9.87 -5.00
C ILE A 146 3.66 10.50 -4.95
N PHE A 147 3.57 11.74 -5.42
CA PHE A 147 2.29 12.47 -5.50
C PHE A 147 2.31 13.57 -6.57
N ASP A 148 1.15 14.03 -6.94
CA ASP A 148 0.89 15.30 -7.61
C ASP A 148 -0.40 15.93 -7.04
N GLU A 149 -0.75 17.12 -7.48
CA GLU A 149 -1.92 17.85 -6.98
C GLU A 149 -3.22 17.06 -7.16
N THR A 150 -3.41 16.43 -8.33
CA THR A 150 -4.59 15.60 -8.62
C THR A 150 -4.69 14.40 -7.66
N MET A 151 -3.54 13.75 -7.39
CA MET A 151 -3.47 12.63 -6.46
C MET A 151 -3.79 13.07 -5.02
N LEU A 152 -3.30 14.24 -4.58
CA LEU A 152 -3.58 14.78 -3.26
C LEU A 152 -5.06 15.12 -3.08
N GLU A 153 -5.69 15.71 -4.09
CA GLU A 153 -7.12 16.01 -4.08
C GLU A 153 -7.98 14.75 -4.00
N LEU A 154 -7.72 13.77 -4.87
CA LEU A 154 -8.44 12.49 -4.89
C LEU A 154 -8.32 11.72 -3.58
N ARG A 155 -7.17 11.81 -2.93
CA ARG A 155 -6.84 11.11 -1.68
C ARG A 155 -7.24 11.93 -0.45
N LYS A 156 -7.69 13.16 -0.60
CA LYS A 156 -8.06 14.09 0.47
C LYS A 156 -6.94 14.25 1.51
N CYS A 157 -5.71 14.35 1.06
CA CYS A 157 -4.54 14.53 1.91
C CYS A 157 -3.69 15.72 1.44
N ASN A 158 -2.71 16.10 2.26
CA ASN A 158 -1.68 17.05 1.91
C ASN A 158 -0.37 16.33 1.60
N GLY A 159 0.55 17.01 0.94
CA GLY A 159 1.89 16.51 0.65
C GLY A 159 2.95 17.58 0.85
N VAL A 160 4.11 17.20 1.39
CA VAL A 160 5.31 18.03 1.42
C VAL A 160 6.38 17.36 0.58
N GLU A 161 6.92 18.08 -0.41
CA GLU A 161 7.94 17.58 -1.32
C GLU A 161 9.28 17.48 -0.58
N LEU A 162 9.92 16.32 -0.62
CA LEU A 162 11.26 16.05 -0.08
C LEU A 162 12.30 16.00 -1.20
N SER A 163 11.92 15.45 -2.34
CA SER A 163 12.77 15.27 -3.51
C SER A 163 11.93 15.11 -4.77
N ARG A 164 12.60 15.07 -5.90
CA ARG A 164 12.01 14.68 -7.18
C ARG A 164 12.62 13.38 -7.65
N GLU A 165 11.80 12.33 -7.69
CA GLU A 165 12.20 11.03 -8.17
C GLU A 165 12.18 10.97 -9.69
N PRO A 166 13.31 10.62 -10.35
CA PRO A 166 13.33 10.41 -11.78
C PRO A 166 12.52 9.16 -12.14
N PHE A 167 11.81 9.23 -13.25
CA PHE A 167 11.23 8.01 -13.81
C PHE A 167 12.34 7.11 -14.35
N CYS A 168 12.22 5.85 -13.98
CA CYS A 168 13.11 4.76 -14.38
C CYS A 168 12.28 3.67 -15.07
N VAL A 169 12.98 2.68 -15.60
CA VAL A 169 12.34 1.48 -16.17
C VAL A 169 12.82 0.26 -15.40
N ALA A 170 11.86 -0.49 -14.84
CA ALA A 170 12.14 -1.79 -14.25
C ALA A 170 12.06 -2.88 -15.32
N VAL A 171 13.05 -3.75 -15.35
CA VAL A 171 13.17 -4.89 -16.26
C VAL A 171 13.53 -6.16 -15.49
N ALA A 172 13.07 -7.31 -15.94
CA ALA A 172 13.48 -8.59 -15.39
C ALA A 172 15.00 -8.81 -15.54
N LEU A 173 15.64 -9.53 -14.60
CA LEU A 173 17.08 -9.81 -14.68
C LEU A 173 17.50 -10.54 -15.96
N HIS A 174 16.58 -11.32 -16.56
CA HIS A 174 16.81 -12.03 -17.83
C HIS A 174 16.47 -11.19 -19.07
N HIS A 175 15.93 -9.98 -18.90
CA HIS A 175 15.60 -9.09 -20.00
C HIS A 175 16.87 -8.62 -20.74
N ARG A 176 16.80 -8.46 -22.08
CA ARG A 176 17.95 -8.03 -22.91
C ARG A 176 18.59 -6.72 -22.44
N LEU A 177 17.83 -5.83 -21.81
CA LEU A 177 18.31 -4.54 -21.31
C LEU A 177 18.93 -4.61 -19.91
N ALA A 178 18.79 -5.71 -19.17
CA ALA A 178 19.24 -5.82 -17.78
C ALA A 178 20.77 -5.62 -17.58
N GLY A 179 21.55 -5.89 -18.63
CA GLY A 179 23.02 -5.67 -18.63
C GLY A 179 23.43 -4.19 -18.73
N LYS A 180 22.52 -3.30 -19.09
CA LYS A 180 22.84 -1.87 -19.20
C LYS A 180 22.90 -1.20 -17.82
N LYS A 181 23.61 -0.07 -17.75
CA LYS A 181 23.65 0.82 -16.56
C LYS A 181 22.65 1.96 -16.65
N VAL A 182 22.45 2.48 -17.86
CA VAL A 182 21.52 3.56 -18.21
C VAL A 182 20.87 3.18 -19.54
N LEU A 183 19.60 3.47 -19.68
CA LEU A 183 18.84 3.28 -20.93
C LEU A 183 18.67 4.61 -21.65
N THR A 184 18.55 4.55 -22.96
CA THR A 184 18.04 5.66 -23.78
C THR A 184 16.59 5.35 -24.20
N PRO A 185 15.79 6.32 -24.59
CA PRO A 185 14.46 6.06 -25.17
C PRO A 185 14.48 5.14 -26.38
N GLU A 186 15.56 5.19 -27.18
CA GLU A 186 15.78 4.32 -28.33
C GLU A 186 15.92 2.84 -27.95
N ASP A 187 16.48 2.56 -26.77
CA ASP A 187 16.61 1.18 -26.26
C ASP A 187 15.27 0.51 -26.01
N LEU A 188 14.22 1.31 -25.77
CA LEU A 188 12.88 0.83 -25.46
C LEU A 188 12.05 0.50 -26.71
N LYS A 189 12.55 0.81 -27.91
CA LYS A 189 11.87 0.50 -29.16
C LYS A 189 11.65 -1.00 -29.34
N GLY A 190 10.45 -1.35 -29.77
CA GLY A 190 10.03 -2.73 -29.96
C GLY A 190 9.62 -3.44 -28.66
N GLU A 191 9.75 -2.77 -27.52
CA GLU A 191 9.39 -3.31 -26.21
C GLU A 191 7.99 -2.85 -25.78
N ARG A 192 7.45 -3.53 -24.77
CA ARG A 192 6.19 -3.20 -24.14
C ARG A 192 6.45 -2.59 -22.77
N LEU A 193 6.04 -1.31 -22.59
CA LEU A 193 6.18 -0.56 -21.35
C LEU A 193 4.83 -0.44 -20.65
N LEU A 194 4.74 -0.99 -19.45
CA LEU A 194 3.59 -0.82 -18.57
C LEU A 194 3.68 0.52 -17.86
N MET A 195 2.61 1.30 -17.97
CA MET A 195 2.47 2.62 -17.35
C MET A 195 1.12 2.70 -16.64
N MET A 196 1.05 3.44 -15.53
CA MET A 196 -0.25 3.76 -14.93
C MET A 196 -1.18 4.36 -15.98
N ARG A 197 -2.47 4.00 -15.92
CA ARG A 197 -3.49 4.48 -16.86
C ARG A 197 -3.51 6.00 -16.95
N LYS A 198 -3.93 6.49 -18.10
CA LYS A 198 -4.06 7.93 -18.36
C LYS A 198 -4.97 8.61 -17.32
N GLY A 199 -4.59 9.81 -16.91
CA GLY A 199 -5.31 10.61 -15.90
C GLY A 199 -4.96 10.26 -14.46
N TRP A 200 -4.00 9.32 -14.24
CA TRP A 200 -3.53 9.01 -12.90
C TRP A 200 -2.55 10.08 -12.35
N SER A 201 -1.67 10.59 -13.20
CA SER A 201 -0.70 11.63 -12.87
C SER A 201 -0.35 12.45 -14.09
N CYS A 202 -0.33 13.78 -13.95
CA CYS A 202 0.08 14.68 -15.02
C CYS A 202 1.54 14.43 -15.48
N TYR A 203 2.43 14.00 -14.58
CA TYR A 203 3.82 13.68 -14.90
C TYR A 203 3.93 12.40 -15.75
N VAL A 204 3.18 11.35 -15.41
CA VAL A 204 3.12 10.10 -16.19
C VAL A 204 2.47 10.36 -17.55
N ASP A 205 1.42 11.17 -17.60
CA ASP A 205 0.73 11.52 -18.85
C ASP A 205 1.62 12.34 -19.79
N ALA A 206 2.46 13.23 -19.26
CA ALA A 206 3.42 14.00 -20.05
C ALA A 206 4.47 13.08 -20.70
N LEU A 207 5.05 12.16 -19.93
CA LEU A 207 5.97 11.17 -20.49
C LEU A 207 5.29 10.29 -21.54
N ARG A 208 4.09 9.79 -21.24
CA ARG A 208 3.28 8.99 -22.18
C ARG A 208 3.07 9.71 -23.51
N ALA A 209 2.69 10.98 -23.46
CA ALA A 209 2.44 11.79 -24.65
C ALA A 209 3.71 11.95 -25.51
N GLU A 210 4.86 12.17 -24.86
CA GLU A 210 6.14 12.24 -25.56
C GLU A 210 6.52 10.91 -26.20
N LEU A 211 6.43 9.80 -25.46
CA LEU A 211 6.76 8.47 -25.97
C LEU A 211 5.87 8.11 -27.16
N THR A 212 4.56 8.30 -27.05
CA THR A 212 3.62 8.02 -28.14
C THR A 212 3.94 8.83 -29.40
N LYS A 213 4.38 10.09 -29.24
CA LYS A 213 4.68 10.98 -30.37
C LYS A 213 6.04 10.71 -31.03
N LYS A 214 7.08 10.52 -30.22
CA LYS A 214 8.47 10.43 -30.70
C LYS A 214 8.95 9.00 -30.92
N TYR A 215 8.37 8.04 -30.20
CA TYR A 215 8.79 6.64 -30.17
C TYR A 215 7.59 5.68 -30.32
N PRO A 216 6.85 5.78 -31.45
CA PRO A 216 5.64 4.97 -31.68
C PRO A 216 5.90 3.47 -31.71
N GLU A 217 7.16 3.06 -31.82
CA GLU A 217 7.56 1.64 -31.76
C GLU A 217 7.53 1.07 -30.32
N ILE A 218 7.41 1.91 -29.29
CA ILE A 218 7.23 1.49 -27.91
C ILE A 218 5.75 1.18 -27.69
N THR A 219 5.43 -0.05 -27.35
CA THR A 219 4.04 -0.42 -27.03
C THR A 219 3.73 -0.05 -25.58
N ILE A 220 2.85 0.95 -25.38
CA ILE A 220 2.42 1.31 -24.03
C ILE A 220 1.19 0.48 -23.62
N ALA A 221 1.26 -0.14 -22.45
CA ALA A 221 0.16 -0.88 -21.86
C ALA A 221 -0.23 -0.31 -20.50
N ASP A 222 -1.54 -0.24 -20.25
CA ASP A 222 -2.07 0.33 -19.01
C ASP A 222 -2.18 -0.70 -17.89
N PHE A 223 -2.02 -0.22 -16.66
CA PHE A 223 -2.40 -0.91 -15.44
C PHE A 223 -2.97 0.09 -14.42
N ASP A 224 -3.65 -0.42 -13.39
CA ASP A 224 -4.47 0.43 -12.51
C ASP A 224 -3.84 0.74 -11.16
N PHE A 225 -2.89 -0.08 -10.69
CA PHE A 225 -2.34 0.08 -9.34
C PHE A 225 -0.93 -0.51 -9.22
N TYR A 226 -0.03 0.24 -8.56
CA TYR A 226 1.30 -0.24 -8.21
C TYR A 226 1.26 -1.13 -6.97
N ASN A 227 1.62 -2.38 -7.12
CA ASN A 227 1.81 -3.37 -6.06
C ASN A 227 2.91 -4.36 -6.49
N VAL A 228 3.24 -5.33 -5.66
CA VAL A 228 4.22 -6.37 -5.99
C VAL A 228 3.77 -7.22 -7.19
N ASP A 229 2.45 -7.40 -7.38
CA ASP A 229 1.91 -8.23 -8.47
C ASP A 229 2.22 -7.67 -9.86
N ILE A 230 2.26 -6.34 -10.02
CA ILE A 230 2.64 -5.75 -11.31
C ILE A 230 4.11 -6.02 -11.63
N PHE A 231 4.99 -6.07 -10.61
CA PHE A 231 6.39 -6.47 -10.80
C PHE A 231 6.50 -7.96 -11.14
N ASN A 232 5.77 -8.85 -10.45
CA ASN A 232 5.68 -10.28 -10.76
C ASN A 232 5.20 -10.48 -12.20
N ARG A 233 4.17 -9.73 -12.64
CA ARG A 233 3.68 -9.80 -14.01
C ARG A 233 4.76 -9.43 -15.03
N CYS A 234 5.50 -8.34 -14.80
CA CYS A 234 6.57 -7.92 -15.70
C CYS A 234 7.72 -8.91 -15.72
N GLU A 235 8.10 -9.47 -14.59
CA GLU A 235 9.13 -10.52 -14.51
C GLU A 235 8.74 -11.74 -15.32
N ASN A 236 7.49 -12.21 -15.24
CA ASN A 236 7.00 -13.39 -15.95
C ASN A 236 6.71 -13.15 -17.45
N SER A 237 6.38 -11.91 -17.86
CA SER A 237 6.00 -11.59 -19.25
C SER A 237 7.13 -10.96 -20.06
N ASN A 238 8.24 -10.64 -19.44
CA ASN A 238 9.32 -9.85 -20.02
C ASN A 238 8.92 -8.42 -20.44
N ASP A 239 7.76 -7.93 -19.94
CA ASP A 239 7.32 -6.54 -20.09
C ASP A 239 8.21 -5.63 -19.23
N MET A 240 8.37 -4.38 -19.64
CA MET A 240 9.01 -3.36 -18.84
C MET A 240 7.95 -2.63 -17.99
N LEU A 241 8.36 -2.07 -16.84
CA LEU A 241 7.49 -1.28 -15.97
C LEU A 241 8.07 0.11 -15.76
N LEU A 242 7.26 1.16 -15.96
CA LEU A 242 7.63 2.50 -15.50
C LEU A 242 7.69 2.50 -13.98
N ALA A 243 8.81 2.90 -13.42
CA ALA A 243 9.10 2.83 -11.99
C ALA A 243 9.88 4.06 -11.52
N ILE A 244 10.20 4.13 -10.24
CA ILE A 244 11.08 5.12 -9.63
C ILE A 244 12.23 4.43 -8.92
N LYS A 245 13.33 5.14 -8.68
CA LYS A 245 14.53 4.56 -8.06
C LYS A 245 14.25 4.01 -6.67
N SER A 246 13.40 4.65 -5.88
CA SER A 246 13.04 4.22 -4.53
C SER A 246 12.40 2.83 -4.46
N TRP A 247 12.01 2.23 -5.59
CA TRP A 247 11.45 0.88 -5.66
C TRP A 247 12.47 -0.20 -6.02
N GLU A 248 13.78 0.10 -5.96
CA GLU A 248 14.85 -0.83 -6.35
C GLU A 248 14.83 -2.15 -5.56
N SER A 249 14.34 -2.13 -4.32
CA SER A 249 14.25 -3.32 -3.45
C SER A 249 12.89 -4.02 -3.46
N VAL A 250 11.94 -3.58 -4.28
CA VAL A 250 10.56 -4.13 -4.29
C VAL A 250 10.52 -5.58 -4.77
N HIS A 251 11.32 -5.92 -5.77
CA HIS A 251 11.30 -7.24 -6.37
C HIS A 251 12.72 -7.76 -6.65
N PRO A 252 13.11 -8.94 -6.13
CA PRO A 252 14.50 -9.43 -6.20
C PRO A 252 14.95 -9.81 -7.60
N LEU A 253 14.02 -10.13 -8.50
CA LEU A 253 14.32 -10.54 -9.89
C LEU A 253 14.09 -9.41 -10.91
N MET A 254 13.85 -8.19 -10.43
CA MET A 254 13.72 -7.00 -11.27
C MET A 254 14.85 -6.02 -11.00
N LYS A 255 15.30 -5.33 -12.03
CA LYS A 255 16.32 -4.28 -11.96
C LYS A 255 15.73 -2.96 -12.40
N ILE A 256 15.88 -1.92 -11.61
CA ILE A 256 15.46 -0.57 -11.98
C ILE A 256 16.62 0.14 -12.65
N LEU A 257 16.40 0.58 -13.87
CA LEU A 257 17.38 1.24 -14.71
C LEU A 257 17.00 2.70 -14.95
N PRO A 258 17.88 3.66 -14.71
CA PRO A 258 17.67 5.03 -15.12
C PRO A 258 17.59 5.14 -16.64
N VAL A 259 16.81 6.12 -17.12
CA VAL A 259 16.65 6.40 -18.54
C VAL A 259 17.08 7.84 -18.82
N GLU A 260 17.70 8.11 -19.96
CA GLU A 260 18.13 9.44 -20.41
C GLU A 260 16.93 10.26 -20.91
N TRP A 261 16.09 10.67 -19.98
CA TRP A 261 15.00 11.63 -20.16
C TRP A 261 14.87 12.54 -18.94
N ASP A 262 14.28 13.70 -19.09
CA ASP A 262 14.10 14.66 -17.98
C ASP A 262 12.67 14.63 -17.44
N TYR A 263 12.23 13.44 -16.99
CA TYR A 263 10.93 13.23 -16.38
C TYR A 263 11.10 12.79 -14.93
N LYS A 264 10.54 13.59 -14.02
CA LYS A 264 10.59 13.40 -12.57
C LYS A 264 9.24 13.72 -11.98
N MET A 265 8.91 13.15 -10.84
CA MET A 265 7.73 13.53 -10.09
C MET A 265 8.05 13.79 -8.62
N PRO A 266 7.23 14.61 -7.93
CA PRO A 266 7.40 14.86 -6.51
C PRO A 266 7.35 13.56 -5.70
N TYR A 267 8.27 13.44 -4.77
CA TYR A 267 8.31 12.42 -3.74
C TYR A 267 8.40 13.09 -2.38
N GLY A 268 7.60 12.66 -1.42
CA GLY A 268 7.60 13.30 -0.12
C GLY A 268 6.66 12.67 0.88
N LEU A 269 6.30 13.42 1.92
CA LEU A 269 5.40 12.98 2.97
C LEU A 269 3.97 13.35 2.64
N LEU A 270 3.10 12.36 2.70
CA LEU A 270 1.65 12.50 2.62
C LEU A 270 1.09 12.46 4.04
N TYR A 271 0.20 13.39 4.37
CA TYR A 271 -0.40 13.54 5.70
C TYR A 271 -1.84 14.06 5.61
N ALA A 272 -2.61 13.98 6.70
CA ALA A 272 -4.01 14.39 6.74
C ALA A 272 -4.21 15.86 6.32
N LYS A 273 -5.39 16.20 5.79
CA LYS A 273 -5.75 17.61 5.49
C LYS A 273 -5.74 18.48 6.73
N ASP A 274 -6.26 17.91 7.84
CA ASP A 274 -6.27 18.55 9.16
C ASP A 274 -5.30 17.75 10.06
N PRO A 275 -3.99 18.01 9.99
CA PRO A 275 -2.98 17.25 10.73
C PRO A 275 -3.01 17.61 12.22
N SER A 276 -2.61 16.66 13.07
CA SER A 276 -2.38 16.93 14.48
C SER A 276 -1.15 17.82 14.67
N GLU A 277 -1.04 18.51 15.81
CA GLU A 277 0.06 19.44 16.13
C GLU A 277 1.45 18.78 15.97
N LYS A 278 1.59 17.52 16.38
CA LYS A 278 2.84 16.75 16.21
C LYS A 278 3.20 16.54 14.73
N VAL A 279 2.21 16.31 13.86
CA VAL A 279 2.43 16.13 12.41
C VAL A 279 2.75 17.47 11.76
N GLU A 280 2.06 18.55 12.13
CA GLU A 280 2.40 19.90 11.66
C GLU A 280 3.83 20.28 12.01
N LYS A 281 4.25 19.98 13.25
CA LYS A 281 5.62 20.23 13.70
C LYS A 281 6.64 19.41 12.91
N LEU A 282 6.33 18.11 12.65
CA LEU A 282 7.18 17.28 11.77
C LEU A 282 7.30 17.90 10.37
N VAL A 283 6.18 18.28 9.76
CA VAL A 283 6.17 18.86 8.40
C VAL A 283 7.01 20.13 8.34
N ARG A 284 6.82 21.05 9.28
CA ARG A 284 7.66 22.29 9.36
C ARG A 284 9.14 21.97 9.53
N THR A 285 9.47 20.98 10.36
CA THR A 285 10.86 20.53 10.56
C THR A 285 11.45 20.00 9.25
N VAL A 286 10.70 19.16 8.55
CA VAL A 286 11.12 18.58 7.28
C VAL A 286 11.30 19.66 6.20
N GLU A 287 10.37 20.60 6.06
CA GLU A 287 10.49 21.74 5.14
C GLU A 287 11.74 22.61 5.42
N GLY A 288 12.10 22.76 6.69
CA GLY A 288 13.33 23.48 7.10
C GLY A 288 14.62 22.74 6.76
N ILE A 289 14.54 21.40 6.69
CA ILE A 289 15.70 20.54 6.38
C ILE A 289 15.92 20.42 4.86
N THR A 290 14.85 20.45 4.06
CA THR A 290 14.90 20.19 2.61
C THR A 290 15.12 21.45 1.76
N LYS A 291 14.97 22.60 2.34
CA LYS A 291 15.35 23.90 1.74
C LYS A 291 16.84 24.20 1.94
#